data_4f7153901741ef915770ff28a2a9e860
#
_entry.id   4f7153901741ef915770ff28a2a9e860
#
_cell.length_a   1.000
_cell.length_b   1.000
_cell.length_c   1.000
_cell.angle_alpha   90.00
_cell.angle_beta   90.00
_cell.angle_gamma   90.00
#
_symmetry.space_group_name_H-M   'P 1'
#
loop_
_entity.id
_entity.type
_entity.pdbx_description
1 polymer ?
#
loop_
_entity_poly.entity_id
_entity_poly.type
_entity_poly.pdbx_seq_one_letter_code
_entity_poly.pdbx_strand_id
1 'polypeptide(L)'
;MLGMVLFSASVLAGCGGGEPAKQEQKTSPKLSGNVKIDGSSTVFPISEAMAEEFRKVQPNVKVTVGESGTTGGMKKFVPGEIDIADASRPIKAEELKGIKDRGDDAIELPVAFDGLSVVIHKENTWAATMTVAELKKIWEPGSTVTKWSDVRPEWPNEPIKLYGPGTASGTFEYFTEAVVGKAKSSRPDYTASEDDNVLVKGVA
;
A
#
# COMPACT_ATOMS: atom_id res chain seq x y z
N MET A 1 -32.30 41.52 77.56
CA MET A 1 -31.26 42.49 77.14
C MET A 1 -30.70 42.07 75.82
N LEU A 2 -30.80 42.91 74.88
CA LEU A 2 -30.54 42.71 73.45
C LEU A 2 -29.03 42.90 73.14
N GLY A 3 -28.41 41.96 72.45
CA GLY A 3 -27.05 42.14 71.98
C GLY A 3 -26.97 41.69 70.51
N MET A 4 -27.00 42.68 69.64
CA MET A 4 -26.97 42.56 68.20
C MET A 4 -25.46 42.54 67.75
N VAL A 5 -24.93 41.44 67.18
CA VAL A 5 -23.64 41.39 66.58
C VAL A 5 -23.77 41.38 65.07
N LEU A 6 -23.33 42.47 64.47
CA LEU A 6 -23.21 42.62 63.02
C LEU A 6 -21.98 41.83 62.51
N PHE A 7 -22.23 40.86 61.66
CA PHE A 7 -21.13 40.18 60.90
C PHE A 7 -20.98 40.83 59.52
N SER A 8 -19.89 41.48 59.32
CA SER A 8 -19.49 42.09 58.06
C SER A 8 -18.93 41.01 57.12
N ALA A 9 -19.59 40.75 56.01
CA ALA A 9 -19.12 39.82 55.00
C ALA A 9 -18.22 40.55 54.01
N SER A 10 -16.91 40.23 54.04
CA SER A 10 -15.95 40.70 53.04
C SER A 10 -15.93 39.71 51.86
N VAL A 11 -16.45 40.14 50.74
CA VAL A 11 -16.37 39.42 49.45
C VAL A 11 -15.00 39.68 48.85
N LEU A 12 -14.11 38.70 48.89
CA LEU A 12 -12.87 38.69 48.11
C LEU A 12 -13.16 38.10 46.72
N ALA A 13 -13.30 38.95 45.73
CA ALA A 13 -13.29 38.56 44.30
C ALA A 13 -11.87 38.24 43.86
N GLY A 14 -11.53 36.97 43.84
CA GLY A 14 -10.27 36.46 43.23
C GLY A 14 -10.48 36.18 41.74
N CYS A 15 -10.20 37.16 40.87
CA CYS A 15 -10.02 36.90 39.46
C CYS A 15 -8.65 36.22 39.24
N GLY A 16 -8.66 34.89 39.23
CA GLY A 16 -7.56 34.08 38.73
C GLY A 16 -7.73 33.82 37.23
N GLY A 17 -7.26 34.73 36.38
CA GLY A 17 -7.09 34.45 34.94
C GLY A 17 -5.97 33.46 34.75
N GLY A 18 -6.32 32.17 34.60
CA GLY A 18 -5.40 31.17 34.12
C GLY A 18 -5.17 31.40 32.62
N GLU A 19 -4.03 31.93 32.24
CA GLU A 19 -3.60 31.87 30.86
C GLU A 19 -3.56 30.40 30.39
N PRO A 20 -4.12 30.09 29.21
CA PRO A 20 -3.96 28.74 28.66
C PRO A 20 -2.47 28.46 28.46
N ALA A 21 -1.97 27.43 29.11
CA ALA A 21 -0.59 26.98 28.96
C ALA A 21 -0.31 26.83 27.46
N LYS A 22 0.52 27.68 26.89
CA LYS A 22 1.10 27.51 25.56
C LYS A 22 1.80 26.17 25.59
N GLN A 23 1.23 25.16 24.93
CA GLN A 23 1.97 23.96 24.60
C GLN A 23 3.21 24.40 23.81
N GLU A 24 4.37 24.31 24.41
CA GLU A 24 5.63 24.43 23.70
C GLU A 24 5.64 23.34 22.62
N GLN A 25 5.35 23.75 21.42
CA GLN A 25 5.63 22.94 20.23
C GLN A 25 7.14 22.73 20.21
N LYS A 26 7.59 21.55 20.65
CA LYS A 26 8.98 21.12 20.47
C LYS A 26 9.27 21.27 18.98
N THR A 27 9.97 22.33 18.62
CA THR A 27 10.45 22.54 17.25
C THR A 27 11.43 21.41 16.94
N SER A 28 11.00 20.45 16.12
CA SER A 28 11.90 19.44 15.59
C SER A 28 13.07 20.13 14.88
N PRO A 29 14.31 19.61 14.98
CA PRO A 29 15.43 20.18 14.28
C PRO A 29 15.10 20.25 12.78
N LYS A 30 15.43 21.39 12.16
CA LYS A 30 15.24 21.56 10.71
C LYS A 30 16.24 20.67 9.97
N LEU A 31 15.70 19.65 9.32
CA LEU A 31 16.48 18.75 8.47
C LEU A 31 16.56 19.31 7.04
N SER A 32 17.58 18.89 6.30
CA SER A 32 17.73 19.18 4.88
C SER A 32 18.35 17.99 4.17
N GLY A 33 17.99 17.80 2.91
CA GLY A 33 18.51 16.69 2.09
C GLY A 33 17.48 16.19 1.08
N ASN A 34 17.76 15.03 0.51
CA ASN A 34 16.88 14.37 -0.42
C ASN A 34 16.54 12.98 0.11
N VAL A 35 15.28 12.55 -0.05
CA VAL A 35 14.80 11.21 0.19
C VAL A 35 14.17 10.69 -1.09
N LYS A 36 14.61 9.54 -1.55
CA LYS A 36 14.10 8.88 -2.75
C LYS A 36 13.32 7.64 -2.35
N ILE A 37 12.08 7.57 -2.75
CA ILE A 37 11.16 6.46 -2.51
C ILE A 37 10.75 5.90 -3.87
N ASP A 38 10.68 4.58 -4.01
CA ASP A 38 10.16 3.94 -5.22
C ASP A 38 9.66 2.52 -4.90
N GLY A 39 8.71 2.04 -5.66
CA GLY A 39 8.24 0.65 -5.52
C GLY A 39 6.77 0.42 -5.83
N SER A 40 6.08 -0.19 -4.90
CA SER A 40 4.70 -0.67 -5.02
C SER A 40 3.70 0.43 -5.38
N SER A 41 2.90 0.19 -6.42
CA SER A 41 1.75 1.03 -6.79
C SER A 41 0.68 1.10 -5.69
N THR A 42 0.50 0.03 -4.93
CA THR A 42 -0.44 -0.02 -3.80
C THR A 42 -0.01 0.92 -2.66
N VAL A 43 1.29 1.00 -2.38
CA VAL A 43 1.85 1.83 -1.30
C VAL A 43 2.11 3.26 -1.76
N PHE A 44 2.32 3.48 -3.06
CA PHE A 44 2.61 4.78 -3.66
C PHE A 44 1.72 5.93 -3.14
N PRO A 45 0.37 5.84 -3.14
CA PRO A 45 -0.48 6.93 -2.66
C PRO A 45 -0.30 7.23 -1.17
N ILE A 46 0.09 6.24 -0.36
CA ILE A 46 0.38 6.43 1.06
C ILE A 46 1.68 7.23 1.20
N SER A 47 2.72 6.84 0.46
CA SER A 47 4.02 7.51 0.46
C SER A 47 3.94 8.94 -0.09
N GLU A 48 3.12 9.19 -1.13
CA GLU A 48 2.85 10.55 -1.62
C GLU A 48 2.20 11.43 -0.55
N ALA A 49 1.12 10.94 0.09
CA ALA A 49 0.44 11.68 1.14
C ALA A 49 1.37 11.97 2.33
N MET A 50 2.19 10.99 2.73
CA MET A 50 3.17 11.17 3.81
C MET A 50 4.27 12.17 3.41
N ALA A 51 4.74 12.16 2.17
CA ALA A 51 5.72 13.11 1.66
C ALA A 51 5.16 14.55 1.65
N GLU A 52 3.89 14.72 1.29
CA GLU A 52 3.21 16.01 1.32
C GLU A 52 3.11 16.58 2.74
N GLU A 53 2.67 15.77 3.70
CA GLU A 53 2.57 16.17 5.11
C GLU A 53 3.95 16.41 5.71
N PHE A 54 4.95 15.59 5.38
CA PHE A 54 6.32 15.77 5.86
C PHE A 54 6.93 17.08 5.40
N ARG A 55 6.64 17.53 4.18
CA ARG A 55 7.10 18.82 3.66
C ARG A 55 6.64 20.00 4.51
N LYS A 56 5.46 19.91 5.16
CA LYS A 56 4.94 20.98 6.02
C LYS A 56 5.78 21.16 7.29
N VAL A 57 6.36 20.07 7.79
CA VAL A 57 7.18 20.07 9.02
C VAL A 57 8.69 20.17 8.72
N GLN A 58 9.14 19.68 7.56
CA GLN A 58 10.55 19.69 7.12
C GLN A 58 10.68 20.23 5.68
N PRO A 59 10.46 21.54 5.45
CA PRO A 59 10.38 22.13 4.11
C PRO A 59 11.70 22.08 3.32
N ASN A 60 12.83 21.85 3.98
CA ASN A 60 14.15 21.75 3.35
C ASN A 60 14.54 20.33 2.97
N VAL A 61 13.68 19.32 3.25
CA VAL A 61 13.86 17.94 2.79
C VAL A 61 13.04 17.75 1.51
N LYS A 62 13.71 17.37 0.44
CA LYS A 62 13.06 17.03 -0.83
C LYS A 62 12.78 15.54 -0.87
N VAL A 63 11.51 15.15 -0.78
CA VAL A 63 11.06 13.76 -0.97
C VAL A 63 10.58 13.60 -2.41
N THR A 64 11.02 12.54 -3.07
CA THR A 64 10.53 12.10 -4.38
C THR A 64 9.99 10.69 -4.26
N VAL A 65 8.80 10.46 -4.79
CA VAL A 65 8.15 9.15 -4.78
C VAL A 65 7.96 8.68 -6.21
N GLY A 66 8.39 7.46 -6.50
CA GLY A 66 8.24 6.80 -7.80
C GLY A 66 7.40 5.53 -7.68
N GLU A 67 6.93 5.04 -8.82
CA GLU A 67 6.05 3.89 -8.93
C GLU A 67 6.60 2.92 -9.99
N SER A 68 7.44 1.96 -9.58
CA SER A 68 8.01 0.95 -10.49
C SER A 68 7.64 -0.49 -10.13
N GLY A 69 6.65 -0.64 -9.24
CA GLY A 69 6.26 -1.92 -8.64
C GLY A 69 7.25 -2.41 -7.59
N THR A 70 6.80 -3.30 -6.69
CA THR A 70 7.63 -3.82 -5.58
C THR A 70 8.98 -4.36 -6.04
N THR A 71 9.00 -5.17 -7.11
CA THR A 71 10.25 -5.72 -7.64
C THR A 71 11.14 -4.64 -8.27
N GLY A 72 10.55 -3.62 -8.90
CA GLY A 72 11.28 -2.47 -9.46
C GLY A 72 11.96 -1.66 -8.36
N GLY A 73 11.23 -1.36 -7.28
CA GLY A 73 11.76 -0.69 -6.10
C GLY A 73 12.90 -1.47 -5.44
N MET A 74 12.71 -2.78 -5.23
CA MET A 74 13.75 -3.63 -4.63
C MET A 74 15.04 -3.68 -5.47
N LYS A 75 14.95 -3.66 -6.81
CA LYS A 75 16.12 -3.60 -7.69
C LYS A 75 16.94 -2.31 -7.53
N LYS A 76 16.32 -1.22 -7.07
CA LYS A 76 16.97 0.06 -6.77
C LYS A 76 17.41 0.15 -5.30
N PHE A 77 16.63 -0.44 -4.40
CA PHE A 77 16.90 -0.40 -2.96
C PHE A 77 18.11 -1.27 -2.58
N VAL A 78 18.19 -2.49 -3.10
CA VAL A 78 19.33 -3.40 -2.82
C VAL A 78 20.69 -2.80 -3.18
N PRO A 79 20.91 -2.14 -4.32
CA PRO A 79 22.16 -1.45 -4.61
C PRO A 79 22.30 -0.06 -3.94
N GLY A 80 21.26 0.48 -3.29
CA GLY A 80 21.29 1.78 -2.58
C GLY A 80 21.03 2.99 -3.46
N GLU A 81 20.32 2.83 -4.56
CA GLU A 81 19.93 3.94 -5.44
C GLU A 81 18.77 4.77 -4.87
N ILE A 82 17.97 4.17 -3.97
CA ILE A 82 16.86 4.79 -3.24
C ILE A 82 16.98 4.51 -1.75
N ASP A 83 16.33 5.35 -0.94
CA ASP A 83 16.39 5.31 0.52
C ASP A 83 15.26 4.46 1.13
N ILE A 84 14.09 4.42 0.46
CA ILE A 84 12.91 3.67 0.90
C ILE A 84 12.35 2.90 -0.28
N ALA A 85 12.07 1.61 -0.08
CA ALA A 85 11.37 0.77 -1.04
C ALA A 85 9.93 0.55 -0.58
N ASP A 86 8.97 1.03 -1.36
CA ASP A 86 7.57 0.68 -1.18
C ASP A 86 7.34 -0.77 -1.62
N ALA A 87 6.73 -1.58 -0.76
CA ALA A 87 6.56 -3.01 -1.03
C ALA A 87 5.21 -3.54 -0.58
N SER A 88 4.61 -4.41 -1.40
CA SER A 88 3.37 -5.14 -1.10
C SER A 88 3.64 -6.57 -0.62
N ARG A 89 4.86 -6.88 -0.24
CA ARG A 89 5.32 -8.14 0.36
C ARG A 89 6.53 -7.90 1.26
N PRO A 90 6.83 -8.82 2.19
CA PRO A 90 8.08 -8.78 2.94
C PRO A 90 9.32 -8.83 2.03
N ILE A 91 10.44 -8.33 2.57
CA ILE A 91 11.75 -8.44 1.91
C ILE A 91 12.18 -9.90 1.81
N LYS A 92 12.75 -10.30 0.69
CA LYS A 92 13.26 -11.66 0.50
C LYS A 92 14.65 -11.84 1.12
N ALA A 93 14.99 -13.08 1.47
CA ALA A 93 16.29 -13.39 2.05
C ALA A 93 17.47 -12.99 1.17
N GLU A 94 17.36 -13.18 -0.16
CA GLU A 94 18.37 -12.75 -1.12
C GLU A 94 18.50 -11.23 -1.24
N GLU A 95 17.39 -10.48 -1.14
CA GLU A 95 17.37 -9.03 -1.14
C GLU A 95 18.05 -8.49 0.12
N LEU A 96 17.67 -9.02 1.30
CA LEU A 96 18.28 -8.66 2.57
C LEU A 96 19.79 -8.99 2.59
N LYS A 97 20.18 -10.15 2.02
CA LYS A 97 21.59 -10.49 1.89
C LYS A 97 22.35 -9.46 1.04
N GLY A 98 21.79 -9.04 -0.10
CA GLY A 98 22.42 -8.03 -0.95
C GLY A 98 22.64 -6.69 -0.25
N ILE A 99 21.70 -6.28 0.60
CA ILE A 99 21.82 -5.06 1.42
C ILE A 99 22.94 -5.22 2.46
N LYS A 100 23.00 -6.36 3.15
CA LYS A 100 24.05 -6.65 4.14
C LYS A 100 25.45 -6.78 3.51
N ASP A 101 25.56 -7.36 2.33
CA ASP A 101 26.83 -7.47 1.60
C ASP A 101 27.39 -6.07 1.25
N ARG A 102 26.54 -5.06 1.14
CA ARG A 102 26.91 -3.65 0.94
C ARG A 102 27.29 -2.94 2.26
N GLY A 103 27.10 -3.57 3.42
CA GLY A 103 27.40 -3.01 4.76
C GLY A 103 26.24 -2.25 5.38
N ASP A 104 25.06 -2.31 4.78
CA ASP A 104 23.82 -1.68 5.29
C ASP A 104 22.87 -2.71 5.92
N ASP A 105 21.79 -2.22 6.51
CA ASP A 105 20.69 -3.03 7.02
C ASP A 105 19.35 -2.46 6.53
N ALA A 106 18.32 -3.28 6.53
CA ALA A 106 16.96 -2.90 6.16
C ALA A 106 16.02 -2.98 7.37
N ILE A 107 15.16 -2.00 7.49
CA ILE A 107 14.10 -1.96 8.50
C ILE A 107 12.77 -2.10 7.77
N GLU A 108 11.98 -3.13 8.10
CA GLU A 108 10.61 -3.27 7.61
C GLU A 108 9.64 -2.50 8.52
N LEU A 109 8.85 -1.62 7.91
CA LEU A 109 7.82 -0.84 8.58
C LEU A 109 6.46 -1.18 7.97
N PRO A 110 5.65 -2.04 8.61
CA PRO A 110 4.30 -2.29 8.16
C PRO A 110 3.45 -1.00 8.27
N VAL A 111 2.85 -0.57 7.16
CA VAL A 111 2.07 0.68 7.10
C VAL A 111 0.57 0.43 7.00
N ALA A 112 0.15 -0.71 6.41
CA ALA A 112 -1.24 -1.11 6.25
C ALA A 112 -1.35 -2.61 5.98
N PHE A 113 -2.57 -3.13 6.11
CA PHE A 113 -2.94 -4.43 5.52
C PHE A 113 -3.53 -4.18 4.14
N ASP A 114 -3.17 -5.03 3.20
CA ASP A 114 -3.71 -5.03 1.85
C ASP A 114 -4.48 -6.33 1.58
N GLY A 115 -5.49 -6.27 0.74
CA GLY A 115 -6.31 -7.41 0.34
C GLY A 115 -6.40 -7.50 -1.18
N LEU A 116 -5.99 -8.64 -1.74
CA LEU A 116 -6.15 -8.92 -3.17
C LEU A 116 -7.55 -9.44 -3.45
N SER A 117 -8.25 -8.79 -4.37
CA SER A 117 -9.57 -9.21 -4.84
C SER A 117 -9.54 -9.63 -6.30
N VAL A 118 -10.22 -10.72 -6.62
CA VAL A 118 -10.53 -11.09 -7.99
C VAL A 118 -11.88 -10.51 -8.33
N VAL A 119 -11.94 -9.67 -9.35
CA VAL A 119 -13.15 -8.98 -9.77
C VAL A 119 -13.65 -9.53 -11.10
N ILE A 120 -14.97 -9.49 -11.31
CA ILE A 120 -15.66 -9.91 -12.54
C ILE A 120 -16.57 -8.80 -13.00
N HIS A 121 -16.90 -8.79 -14.29
CA HIS A 121 -17.91 -7.87 -14.83
C HIS A 121 -19.26 -8.06 -14.11
N LYS A 122 -20.00 -6.98 -13.86
CA LYS A 122 -21.27 -7.00 -13.10
C LYS A 122 -22.36 -7.90 -13.71
N GLU A 123 -22.33 -8.13 -15.01
CA GLU A 123 -23.26 -9.02 -15.71
C GLU A 123 -22.82 -10.48 -15.67
N ASN A 124 -21.60 -10.78 -15.21
CA ASN A 124 -21.13 -12.13 -15.01
C ASN A 124 -21.69 -12.67 -13.69
N THR A 125 -22.91 -13.19 -13.73
CA THR A 125 -23.61 -13.72 -12.56
C THR A 125 -23.25 -15.17 -12.24
N TRP A 126 -22.60 -15.88 -13.17
CA TRP A 126 -22.28 -17.32 -13.04
C TRP A 126 -20.97 -17.59 -12.29
N ALA A 127 -19.99 -16.68 -12.36
CA ALA A 127 -18.68 -16.85 -11.73
C ALA A 127 -18.55 -16.08 -10.39
N ALA A 128 -19.65 -15.79 -9.70
CA ALA A 128 -19.65 -15.09 -8.41
C ALA A 128 -18.82 -15.78 -7.32
N THR A 129 -18.62 -17.09 -7.45
CA THR A 129 -17.74 -17.87 -6.56
C THR A 129 -16.86 -18.77 -7.41
N MET A 130 -15.55 -18.68 -7.15
CA MET A 130 -14.53 -19.52 -7.77
C MET A 130 -13.60 -20.10 -6.71
N THR A 131 -13.14 -21.31 -6.94
CA THR A 131 -12.11 -21.94 -6.11
C THR A 131 -10.72 -21.49 -6.56
N VAL A 132 -9.72 -21.60 -5.68
CA VAL A 132 -8.31 -21.35 -6.03
C VAL A 132 -7.85 -22.29 -7.16
N ALA A 133 -8.35 -23.54 -7.19
CA ALA A 133 -8.02 -24.49 -8.26
C ALA A 133 -8.56 -24.04 -9.63
N GLU A 134 -9.73 -23.43 -9.70
CA GLU A 134 -10.29 -22.87 -10.94
C GLU A 134 -9.53 -21.63 -11.38
N LEU A 135 -9.19 -20.74 -10.45
CA LEU A 135 -8.32 -19.60 -10.74
C LEU A 135 -6.96 -20.08 -11.26
N LYS A 136 -6.36 -21.10 -10.64
CA LYS A 136 -5.12 -21.70 -11.13
C LYS A 136 -5.27 -22.20 -12.56
N LYS A 137 -6.32 -22.98 -12.85
CA LYS A 137 -6.62 -23.51 -14.19
C LYS A 137 -6.68 -22.41 -15.25
N ILE A 138 -7.23 -21.24 -14.89
CA ILE A 138 -7.28 -20.06 -15.78
C ILE A 138 -5.91 -19.43 -15.98
N TRP A 139 -5.14 -19.23 -14.88
CA TRP A 139 -3.97 -18.36 -14.85
C TRP A 139 -2.62 -19.07 -14.99
N GLU A 140 -2.56 -20.39 -14.83
CA GLU A 140 -1.27 -21.11 -14.91
C GLU A 140 -0.62 -21.01 -16.30
N PRO A 141 0.72 -21.11 -16.38
CA PRO A 141 1.43 -21.17 -17.66
C PRO A 141 0.93 -22.32 -18.52
N GLY A 142 0.67 -22.04 -19.79
CA GLY A 142 0.16 -23.03 -20.72
C GLY A 142 -1.34 -23.35 -20.56
N SER A 143 -2.08 -22.60 -19.75
CA SER A 143 -3.54 -22.74 -19.68
C SER A 143 -4.17 -22.64 -21.06
N THR A 144 -5.04 -23.59 -21.36
CA THR A 144 -5.86 -23.63 -22.59
C THR A 144 -7.26 -23.08 -22.39
N VAL A 145 -7.56 -22.57 -21.20
CA VAL A 145 -8.85 -21.95 -20.88
C VAL A 145 -9.01 -20.66 -21.69
N THR A 146 -10.00 -20.62 -22.54
CA THR A 146 -10.35 -19.44 -23.34
C THR A 146 -11.80 -19.00 -23.14
N LYS A 147 -12.63 -19.87 -22.60
CA LYS A 147 -14.07 -19.65 -22.39
C LYS A 147 -14.48 -20.03 -20.98
N TRP A 148 -15.57 -19.47 -20.50
CA TRP A 148 -16.13 -19.79 -19.18
C TRP A 148 -16.51 -21.27 -19.06
N SER A 149 -17.07 -21.86 -20.12
CA SER A 149 -17.39 -23.30 -20.17
C SER A 149 -16.17 -24.23 -20.08
N ASP A 150 -14.96 -23.73 -20.36
CA ASP A 150 -13.72 -24.50 -20.15
C ASP A 150 -13.39 -24.65 -18.65
N VAL A 151 -13.89 -23.75 -17.82
CA VAL A 151 -13.72 -23.81 -16.35
C VAL A 151 -14.75 -24.74 -15.76
N ARG A 152 -16.04 -24.48 -15.99
CA ARG A 152 -17.17 -25.34 -15.62
C ARG A 152 -18.09 -25.51 -16.83
N PRO A 153 -18.44 -26.77 -17.21
CA PRO A 153 -19.27 -27.04 -18.38
C PRO A 153 -20.65 -26.37 -18.37
N GLU A 154 -21.19 -26.11 -17.18
CA GLU A 154 -22.47 -25.42 -16.98
C GLU A 154 -22.42 -23.92 -17.18
N TRP A 155 -21.24 -23.32 -17.27
CA TRP A 155 -21.07 -21.89 -17.50
C TRP A 155 -21.19 -21.53 -18.99
N PRO A 156 -21.48 -20.28 -19.33
CA PRO A 156 -21.66 -19.86 -20.72
C PRO A 156 -20.45 -20.16 -21.61
N ASN A 157 -20.73 -20.51 -22.86
CA ASN A 157 -19.68 -20.71 -23.88
C ASN A 157 -19.19 -19.36 -24.46
N GLU A 158 -18.81 -18.45 -23.58
CA GLU A 158 -18.35 -17.11 -23.89
C GLU A 158 -16.86 -16.96 -23.58
N PRO A 159 -16.12 -16.14 -24.35
CA PRO A 159 -14.70 -15.94 -24.13
C PRO A 159 -14.43 -15.26 -22.79
N ILE A 160 -13.35 -15.68 -22.13
CA ILE A 160 -12.80 -14.99 -20.95
C ILE A 160 -11.79 -13.95 -21.43
N LYS A 161 -11.94 -12.70 -20.95
CA LYS A 161 -10.92 -11.66 -21.08
C LYS A 161 -10.25 -11.48 -19.73
N LEU A 162 -8.92 -11.52 -19.71
CA LEU A 162 -8.13 -11.46 -18.50
C LEU A 162 -7.43 -10.11 -18.40
N TYR A 163 -7.49 -9.53 -17.21
CA TYR A 163 -6.82 -8.29 -16.83
C TYR A 163 -6.06 -8.53 -15.51
N GLY A 164 -4.92 -7.92 -15.37
CA GLY A 164 -4.13 -8.07 -14.14
C GLY A 164 -2.92 -7.17 -14.12
N PRO A 165 -2.27 -7.03 -12.94
CA PRO A 165 -1.08 -6.22 -12.81
C PRO A 165 0.09 -6.80 -13.63
N GLY A 166 1.06 -5.95 -13.93
CA GLY A 166 2.26 -6.31 -14.65
C GLY A 166 3.23 -7.18 -13.82
N THR A 167 4.22 -7.73 -14.50
CA THR A 167 5.19 -8.67 -13.89
C THR A 167 6.13 -8.04 -12.86
N ALA A 168 6.19 -6.71 -12.77
CA ALA A 168 6.94 -5.97 -11.75
C ALA A 168 6.14 -5.73 -10.48
N SER A 169 4.81 -5.90 -10.52
CA SER A 169 3.90 -5.72 -9.41
C SER A 169 4.10 -6.76 -8.29
N GLY A 170 4.06 -6.31 -7.04
CA GLY A 170 3.99 -7.19 -5.88
C GLY A 170 2.68 -7.97 -5.81
N THR A 171 1.58 -7.37 -6.28
CA THR A 171 0.26 -8.02 -6.38
C THR A 171 0.31 -9.20 -7.35
N PHE A 172 0.94 -9.03 -8.52
CA PHE A 172 1.16 -10.13 -9.47
C PHE A 172 2.00 -11.26 -8.86
N GLU A 173 3.08 -10.90 -8.16
CA GLU A 173 3.96 -11.87 -7.51
C GLU A 173 3.19 -12.67 -6.46
N TYR A 174 2.46 -12.00 -5.57
CA TYR A 174 1.65 -12.65 -4.53
C TYR A 174 0.52 -13.51 -5.12
N PHE A 175 -0.24 -12.99 -6.09
CA PHE A 175 -1.31 -13.74 -6.75
C PHE A 175 -0.79 -15.03 -7.38
N THR A 176 0.30 -14.95 -8.13
CA THR A 176 0.85 -16.13 -8.80
C THR A 176 1.42 -17.14 -7.82
N GLU A 177 2.00 -16.71 -6.70
CA GLU A 177 2.44 -17.59 -5.64
C GLU A 177 1.26 -18.29 -4.95
N ALA A 178 0.25 -17.53 -4.54
CA ALA A 178 -0.90 -18.05 -3.81
C ALA A 178 -1.83 -18.92 -4.66
N VAL A 179 -2.03 -18.58 -5.93
CA VAL A 179 -2.99 -19.23 -6.82
C VAL A 179 -2.33 -20.29 -7.70
N VAL A 180 -1.22 -19.95 -8.36
CA VAL A 180 -0.53 -20.85 -9.29
C VAL A 180 0.45 -21.76 -8.54
N GLY A 181 0.95 -21.31 -7.39
CA GLY A 181 1.93 -22.04 -6.57
C GLY A 181 3.37 -21.71 -6.91
N LYS A 182 3.60 -20.71 -7.77
CA LYS A 182 4.94 -20.23 -8.12
C LYS A 182 4.90 -18.75 -8.45
N ALA A 183 5.63 -17.95 -7.68
CA ALA A 183 5.75 -16.52 -7.89
C ALA A 183 6.18 -16.18 -9.33
N LYS A 184 5.54 -15.15 -9.90
CA LYS A 184 5.79 -14.63 -11.25
C LYS A 184 5.55 -15.65 -12.40
N SER A 185 4.73 -16.65 -12.16
CA SER A 185 4.44 -17.70 -13.13
C SER A 185 2.97 -17.64 -13.53
N SER A 186 2.68 -17.16 -14.75
CA SER A 186 1.32 -17.11 -15.30
C SER A 186 1.33 -17.25 -16.82
N ARG A 187 0.14 -17.40 -17.42
CA ARG A 187 -0.03 -17.26 -18.86
C ARG A 187 0.31 -15.82 -19.29
N PRO A 188 0.85 -15.58 -20.50
CA PRO A 188 1.26 -14.25 -20.94
C PRO A 188 0.14 -13.45 -21.66
N ASP A 189 -0.95 -14.09 -22.03
CA ASP A 189 -2.01 -13.55 -22.91
C ASP A 189 -3.14 -12.87 -22.13
N TYR A 190 -2.78 -12.00 -21.19
CA TYR A 190 -3.72 -11.13 -20.48
C TYR A 190 -3.34 -9.65 -20.68
N THR A 191 -4.28 -8.74 -20.46
CA THR A 191 -4.00 -7.30 -20.49
C THR A 191 -3.36 -6.89 -19.17
N ALA A 192 -2.10 -6.48 -19.23
CA ALA A 192 -1.33 -6.06 -18.05
C ALA A 192 -1.33 -4.53 -17.88
N SER A 193 -1.48 -4.05 -16.65
CA SER A 193 -1.28 -2.65 -16.29
C SER A 193 -0.84 -2.56 -14.82
N GLU A 194 0.01 -1.58 -14.49
CA GLU A 194 0.32 -1.22 -13.11
C GLU A 194 -0.72 -0.21 -12.54
N ASP A 195 -1.55 0.39 -13.40
CA ASP A 195 -2.64 1.29 -13.01
C ASP A 195 -3.94 0.51 -12.81
N ASP A 196 -4.40 0.42 -11.57
CA ASP A 196 -5.62 -0.28 -11.17
C ASP A 196 -6.87 0.28 -11.86
N ASN A 197 -6.90 1.60 -12.16
CA ASN A 197 -8.02 2.21 -12.88
C ASN A 197 -8.14 1.67 -14.32
N VAL A 198 -7.03 1.35 -14.96
CA VAL A 198 -7.01 0.71 -16.28
C VAL A 198 -7.58 -0.69 -16.19
N LEU A 199 -7.19 -1.46 -15.16
CA LEU A 199 -7.69 -2.82 -14.93
C LEU A 199 -9.20 -2.82 -14.65
N VAL A 200 -9.65 -1.95 -13.74
CA VAL A 200 -11.09 -1.81 -13.41
C VAL A 200 -11.92 -1.42 -14.63
N LYS A 201 -11.46 -0.46 -15.43
CA LYS A 201 -12.15 -0.07 -16.67
C LYS A 201 -12.17 -1.20 -17.72
N GLY A 202 -11.13 -2.03 -17.73
CA GLY A 202 -11.07 -3.18 -18.64
C GLY A 202 -12.07 -4.27 -18.28
N VAL A 203 -12.40 -4.43 -16.99
CA VAL A 203 -13.40 -5.39 -16.50
C VAL A 203 -14.82 -4.83 -16.56
N ALA A 204 -15.02 -3.52 -16.38
CA ALA A 204 -16.32 -2.85 -16.40
C ALA A 204 -16.88 -2.71 -17.81
#